data_039a428c8b25e4839a05a1f1bfa83dfd
#
_entry.id   039a428c8b25e4839a05a1f1bfa83dfd
#
_cell.length_a   1.000
_cell.length_b   1.000
_cell.length_c   1.000
_cell.angle_alpha   90.00
_cell.angle_beta   90.00
_cell.angle_gamma   90.00
#
_symmetry.space_group_name_H-M   'P 1'
#
loop_
_entity.id
_entity.type
_entity.pdbx_description
1 polymer ?
#
loop_
_entity_poly.entity_id
_entity_poly.type
_entity_poly.pdbx_seq_one_letter_code
_entity_poly.pdbx_strand_id
1 'polypeptide(L)'
;MFSKIIWATDGSAGADHALGYARDLARATGAELVVVHGEELSAARSSIGYTRRVDEEDLEAKIKRQVAEMTDSGLSVSVKVIGGHAHPATLIAEVAEDVDADLVVVGSRGHTPLAGLMLGSVTDRLLHILHCPVLAVPQAAKPGQAS
;
A
#
# COMPACT_ATOMS: atom_id res chain seq x y z
N MET A 1 17.10 -13.01 1.74
CA MET A 1 16.02 -12.93 2.72
C MET A 1 14.71 -12.52 2.08
N PHE A 2 14.49 -11.24 1.77
CA PHE A 2 13.28 -10.84 1.02
C PHE A 2 13.56 -10.92 -0.47
N SER A 3 12.73 -11.67 -1.20
CA SER A 3 12.77 -11.76 -2.66
C SER A 3 11.66 -10.96 -3.32
N LYS A 4 10.49 -10.88 -2.68
CA LYS A 4 9.34 -10.11 -3.16
C LYS A 4 8.68 -9.39 -2.01
N ILE A 5 8.60 -8.08 -2.14
CA ILE A 5 7.96 -7.19 -1.17
C ILE A 5 6.75 -6.55 -1.84
N ILE A 6 5.58 -6.66 -1.23
CA ILE A 6 4.38 -5.96 -1.68
C ILE A 6 4.32 -4.60 -0.97
N TRP A 7 4.02 -3.56 -1.73
CA TRP A 7 3.57 -2.28 -1.20
C TRP A 7 2.14 -2.06 -1.67
N ALA A 8 1.20 -2.04 -0.73
CA ALA A 8 -0.20 -1.80 -1.06
C ALA A 8 -0.53 -0.33 -0.78
N THR A 9 -1.10 0.34 -1.77
CA THR A 9 -1.38 1.77 -1.68
C THR A 9 -2.84 2.09 -2.01
N ASP A 10 -3.42 2.97 -1.23
CA ASP A 10 -4.72 3.60 -1.45
C ASP A 10 -4.58 5.05 -1.93
N GLY A 11 -3.34 5.48 -2.21
CA GLY A 11 -3.05 6.85 -2.62
C GLY A 11 -2.93 7.86 -1.48
N SER A 12 -3.08 7.42 -0.23
CA SER A 12 -3.00 8.31 0.94
C SER A 12 -1.57 8.71 1.27
N ALA A 13 -1.44 9.77 2.06
CA ALA A 13 -0.14 10.21 2.58
C ALA A 13 0.52 9.11 3.43
N GLY A 14 -0.28 8.32 4.17
CA GLY A 14 0.23 7.19 4.94
C GLY A 14 0.85 6.11 4.06
N ALA A 15 0.20 5.80 2.94
CA ALA A 15 0.74 4.85 1.97
C ALA A 15 2.01 5.38 1.32
N ASP A 16 2.07 6.67 1.00
CA ASP A 16 3.27 7.30 0.45
C ASP A 16 4.45 7.24 1.43
N HIS A 17 4.18 7.46 2.70
CA HIS A 17 5.20 7.35 3.74
C HIS A 17 5.71 5.90 3.85
N ALA A 18 4.81 4.94 3.78
CA ALA A 18 5.15 3.52 3.79
C ALA A 18 6.01 3.11 2.59
N LEU A 19 5.81 3.77 1.43
CA LEU A 19 6.61 3.50 0.23
C LEU A 19 8.11 3.70 0.47
N GLY A 20 8.48 4.71 1.25
CA GLY A 20 9.90 4.95 1.58
C GLY A 20 10.55 3.72 2.23
N TYR A 21 9.84 3.10 3.16
CA TYR A 21 10.31 1.88 3.83
C TYR A 21 10.39 0.70 2.87
N ALA A 22 9.34 0.51 2.06
CA ALA A 22 9.31 -0.59 1.08
C ALA A 22 10.46 -0.47 0.09
N ARG A 23 10.69 0.73 -0.41
CA ARG A 23 11.76 1.03 -1.36
C ARG A 23 13.14 0.77 -0.77
N ASP A 24 13.37 1.24 0.46
CA ASP A 24 14.66 1.05 1.13
C ASP A 24 14.93 -0.43 1.41
N LEU A 25 13.92 -1.18 1.82
CA LEU A 25 14.03 -2.61 2.04
C LEU A 25 14.30 -3.36 0.73
N ALA A 26 13.62 -2.99 -0.35
CA ALA A 26 13.85 -3.60 -1.66
C ALA A 26 15.29 -3.38 -2.12
N ARG A 27 15.83 -2.17 -1.93
CA ARG A 27 17.23 -1.87 -2.26
C ARG A 27 18.20 -2.68 -1.43
N ALA A 28 17.96 -2.75 -0.13
CA ALA A 28 18.87 -3.43 0.81
C ALA A 28 18.91 -4.94 0.57
N THR A 29 17.81 -5.53 0.11
CA THR A 29 17.69 -6.98 -0.04
C THR A 29 17.77 -7.46 -1.48
N GLY A 30 17.68 -6.57 -2.47
CA GLY A 30 17.58 -6.94 -3.88
C GLY A 30 16.22 -7.48 -4.26
N ALA A 31 15.20 -7.28 -3.43
CA ALA A 31 13.85 -7.78 -3.67
C ALA A 31 13.14 -7.03 -4.80
N GLU A 32 12.29 -7.75 -5.51
CA GLU A 32 11.30 -7.14 -6.41
C GLU A 32 10.23 -6.46 -5.58
N LEU A 33 9.85 -5.26 -5.97
CA LEU A 33 8.76 -4.52 -5.34
C LEU A 33 7.49 -4.69 -6.17
N VAL A 34 6.45 -5.26 -5.57
CA VAL A 34 5.16 -5.46 -6.20
C VAL A 34 4.21 -4.39 -5.67
N VAL A 35 3.82 -3.47 -6.54
CA VAL A 35 2.86 -2.41 -6.19
C VAL A 35 1.45 -2.96 -6.36
N VAL A 36 0.64 -2.89 -5.30
CA VAL A 36 -0.75 -3.34 -5.32
C VAL A 36 -1.67 -2.16 -5.07
N HIS A 37 -2.57 -1.91 -6.00
CA HIS A 37 -3.58 -0.87 -5.85
C HIS A 37 -4.89 -1.30 -6.53
N GLY A 38 -5.96 -0.56 -6.28
CA GLY A 38 -7.24 -0.83 -6.91
C GLY A 38 -8.36 -0.01 -6.29
N GLU A 39 -9.50 -0.03 -6.95
CA GLU A 39 -10.70 0.68 -6.52
C GLU A 39 -11.09 0.32 -5.07
N GLU A 40 -10.92 -0.94 -4.71
CA GLU A 40 -11.33 -1.44 -3.41
C GLU A 40 -10.52 -0.83 -2.26
N LEU A 41 -9.24 -0.55 -2.50
CA LEU A 41 -8.39 0.12 -1.51
C LEU A 41 -8.77 1.59 -1.34
N SER A 42 -9.20 2.24 -2.40
CA SER A 42 -9.60 3.65 -2.37
C SER A 42 -11.09 3.85 -2.14
N ALA A 43 -11.89 2.79 -2.09
CA ALA A 43 -13.35 2.85 -1.95
C ALA A 43 -13.83 3.56 -0.68
N ALA A 44 -13.04 3.54 0.38
CA ALA A 44 -13.34 4.28 1.61
C ALA A 44 -13.40 5.80 1.39
N ARG A 45 -12.81 6.32 0.30
CA ARG A 45 -12.92 7.72 -0.12
C ARG A 45 -14.27 8.06 -0.70
N SER A 46 -14.95 7.08 -1.26
CA SER A 46 -16.09 7.32 -2.15
C SER A 46 -17.45 7.27 -1.47
N SER A 47 -17.52 7.51 -0.16
CA SER A 47 -18.82 7.70 0.50
C SER A 47 -19.61 8.88 -0.08
N ILE A 48 -19.00 9.68 -0.97
CA ILE A 48 -19.60 10.82 -1.65
C ILE A 48 -19.56 10.64 -3.18
N GLY A 49 -19.88 9.55 -3.64
CA GLY A 49 -20.29 9.01 -4.95
C GLY A 49 -19.91 9.65 -6.30
N TYR A 50 -19.48 10.89 -6.47
CA TYR A 50 -19.35 11.48 -7.80
C TYR A 50 -17.96 11.95 -8.23
N THR A 51 -16.97 11.86 -7.38
CA THR A 51 -15.59 12.15 -7.74
C THR A 51 -14.78 10.91 -8.08
N ARG A 52 -15.43 9.77 -8.05
CA ARG A 52 -14.80 8.45 -8.16
C ARG A 52 -13.92 8.31 -9.41
N ARG A 53 -14.41 8.77 -10.54
CA ARG A 53 -13.72 8.59 -11.83
C ARG A 53 -12.50 9.50 -11.97
N VAL A 54 -12.61 10.71 -11.46
CA VAL A 54 -11.50 11.67 -11.48
C VAL A 54 -10.40 11.25 -10.50
N ASP A 55 -10.82 10.78 -9.33
CA ASP A 55 -9.89 10.31 -8.31
C ASP A 55 -9.13 9.04 -8.75
N GLU A 56 -9.78 8.17 -9.51
CA GLU A 56 -9.14 6.98 -10.06
C GLU A 56 -8.09 7.33 -11.11
N GLU A 57 -8.38 8.26 -11.99
CA GLU A 57 -7.42 8.72 -12.99
C GLU A 57 -6.22 9.40 -12.34
N ASP A 58 -6.45 10.21 -11.31
CA ASP A 58 -5.38 10.86 -10.54
C ASP A 58 -4.53 9.83 -9.79
N LEU A 59 -5.17 8.81 -9.22
CA LEU A 59 -4.48 7.74 -8.52
C LEU A 59 -3.62 6.92 -9.48
N GLU A 60 -4.15 6.54 -10.64
CA GLU A 60 -3.39 5.81 -11.65
C GLU A 60 -2.18 6.61 -12.13
N ALA A 61 -2.36 7.91 -12.39
CA ALA A 61 -1.28 8.79 -12.81
C ALA A 61 -0.19 8.89 -11.74
N LYS A 62 -0.60 9.02 -10.48
CA LYS A 62 0.30 9.05 -9.34
C LYS A 62 1.12 7.76 -9.23
N ILE A 63 0.45 6.62 -9.33
CA ILE A 63 1.11 5.31 -9.24
C ILE A 63 2.07 5.11 -10.41
N LYS A 64 1.68 5.46 -11.61
CA LYS A 64 2.57 5.38 -12.78
C LYS A 64 3.84 6.20 -12.58
N ARG A 65 3.71 7.40 -12.02
CA ARG A 65 4.85 8.25 -11.72
C ARG A 65 5.75 7.63 -10.63
N GLN A 66 5.14 7.12 -9.57
CA GLN A 66 5.88 6.46 -8.49
C GLN A 66 6.63 5.23 -8.99
N VAL A 67 6.00 4.41 -9.82
CA VAL A 67 6.61 3.22 -10.43
C VAL A 67 7.77 3.63 -11.36
N ALA A 68 7.57 4.65 -12.18
CA ALA A 68 8.61 5.14 -13.08
C ALA A 68 9.84 5.64 -12.30
N GLU A 69 9.63 6.40 -11.24
CA GLU A 69 10.71 6.88 -10.38
C GLU A 69 11.51 5.74 -9.76
N MET A 70 10.81 4.72 -9.27
CA MET A 70 11.46 3.54 -8.68
C MET A 70 12.23 2.73 -9.73
N THR A 71 11.64 2.52 -10.87
CA THR A 71 12.27 1.79 -11.98
C THR A 71 13.53 2.52 -12.46
N ASP A 72 13.43 3.84 -12.61
CA ASP A 72 14.56 4.69 -13.03
C ASP A 72 15.69 4.66 -11.99
N SER A 73 15.36 4.44 -10.72
CA SER A 73 16.36 4.31 -9.66
C SER A 73 17.00 2.93 -9.56
N GLY A 74 16.62 2.01 -10.43
CA GLY A 74 17.23 0.67 -10.53
C GLY A 74 16.49 -0.44 -9.80
N LEU A 75 15.29 -0.17 -9.25
CA LEU A 75 14.49 -1.21 -8.61
C LEU A 75 13.74 -2.05 -9.65
N SER A 76 13.57 -3.33 -9.34
CA SER A 76 12.67 -4.20 -10.08
C SER A 76 11.26 -4.00 -9.53
N VAL A 77 10.35 -3.50 -10.36
CA VAL A 77 8.99 -3.14 -9.92
C VAL A 77 7.97 -3.76 -10.85
N SER A 78 6.92 -4.36 -10.28
CA SER A 78 5.74 -4.80 -11.01
C SER A 78 4.50 -4.23 -10.35
N VAL A 79 3.39 -4.21 -11.09
CA VAL A 79 2.13 -3.63 -10.62
C VAL A 79 1.02 -4.66 -10.74
N LYS A 80 0.24 -4.80 -9.67
CA LYS A 80 -0.98 -5.61 -9.64
C LYS A 80 -2.16 -4.73 -9.27
N VAL A 81 -3.17 -4.74 -10.12
CA VAL A 81 -4.42 -4.00 -9.85
C VAL A 81 -5.43 -5.00 -9.30
N ILE A 82 -5.94 -4.72 -8.10
CA ILE A 82 -6.95 -5.57 -7.47
C ILE A 82 -8.35 -4.99 -7.69
N GLY A 83 -9.32 -5.87 -7.79
CA GLY A 83 -10.73 -5.47 -7.93
C GLY A 83 -11.63 -6.66 -7.63
N GLY A 84 -12.87 -6.39 -7.27
CA GLY A 84 -13.83 -7.42 -6.93
C GLY A 84 -14.70 -7.03 -5.75
N HIS A 85 -15.47 -7.99 -5.26
CA HIS A 85 -16.42 -7.76 -4.15
C HIS A 85 -15.87 -8.18 -2.78
N ALA A 86 -14.68 -8.77 -2.76
CA ALA A 86 -14.05 -9.17 -1.51
C ALA A 86 -13.48 -7.95 -0.77
N HIS A 87 -13.25 -8.11 0.51
CA HIS A 87 -12.58 -7.09 1.32
C HIS A 87 -11.17 -6.82 0.75
N PRO A 88 -10.71 -5.56 0.70
CA PRO A 88 -9.39 -5.24 0.14
C PRO A 88 -8.24 -6.07 0.73
N ALA A 89 -8.27 -6.34 2.03
CA ALA A 89 -7.25 -7.18 2.66
C ALA A 89 -7.21 -8.59 2.08
N THR A 90 -8.38 -9.16 1.77
CA THR A 90 -8.47 -10.48 1.13
C THR A 90 -7.83 -10.45 -0.26
N LEU A 91 -8.10 -9.41 -1.03
CA LEU A 91 -7.52 -9.25 -2.37
C LEU A 91 -6.00 -9.08 -2.33
N ILE A 92 -5.50 -8.34 -1.35
CA ILE A 92 -4.05 -8.21 -1.14
C ILE A 92 -3.43 -9.56 -0.75
N ALA A 93 -4.10 -10.30 0.14
CA ALA A 93 -3.63 -11.62 0.56
C ALA A 93 -3.56 -12.61 -0.60
N GLU A 94 -4.55 -12.57 -1.51
CA GLU A 94 -4.53 -13.38 -2.72
C GLU A 94 -3.33 -13.05 -3.61
N VAL A 95 -3.02 -11.76 -3.80
CA VAL A 95 -1.83 -11.36 -4.54
C VAL A 95 -0.57 -11.85 -3.84
N ALA A 96 -0.51 -11.74 -2.52
CA ALA A 96 0.64 -12.19 -1.75
C ALA A 96 0.91 -13.69 -1.94
N GLU A 97 -0.14 -14.49 -1.99
CA GLU A 97 -0.01 -15.92 -2.29
C GLU A 97 0.44 -16.15 -3.74
N ASP A 98 -0.19 -15.46 -4.69
CA ASP A 98 0.10 -15.63 -6.12
C ASP A 98 1.54 -15.30 -6.47
N VAL A 99 2.11 -14.27 -5.86
CA VAL A 99 3.50 -13.86 -6.13
C VAL A 99 4.50 -14.45 -5.16
N ASP A 100 4.03 -15.17 -4.16
CA ASP A 100 4.85 -15.75 -3.09
C ASP A 100 5.64 -14.64 -2.35
N ALA A 101 4.90 -13.67 -1.86
CA ALA A 101 5.47 -12.50 -1.20
C ALA A 101 6.08 -12.84 0.16
N ASP A 102 7.20 -12.21 0.47
CA ASP A 102 7.92 -12.36 1.74
C ASP A 102 7.54 -11.31 2.77
N LEU A 103 6.98 -10.20 2.31
CA LEU A 103 6.62 -9.06 3.17
C LEU A 103 5.56 -8.22 2.49
N VAL A 104 4.60 -7.74 3.28
CA VAL A 104 3.61 -6.75 2.81
C VAL A 104 3.82 -5.47 3.62
N VAL A 105 4.01 -4.36 2.92
CA VAL A 105 4.20 -3.03 3.52
C VAL A 105 2.96 -2.19 3.25
N VAL A 106 2.39 -1.63 4.30
CA VAL A 106 1.18 -0.78 4.23
C VAL A 106 1.31 0.39 5.20
N GLY A 107 0.54 1.44 4.96
CA GLY A 107 0.33 2.46 5.99
C GLY A 107 -0.52 1.87 7.11
N SER A 108 -0.27 2.27 8.33
CA SER A 108 -1.04 1.78 9.48
C SER A 108 -2.49 2.29 9.46
N ARG A 109 -2.74 3.40 8.76
CA ARG A 109 -4.05 4.01 8.54
C ARG A 109 -4.16 4.46 7.09
N GLY A 110 -5.35 4.32 6.49
CA GLY A 110 -5.62 4.81 5.15
C GLY A 110 -6.15 6.24 5.13
N HIS A 111 -7.10 6.50 4.23
CA HIS A 111 -7.70 7.82 4.07
C HIS A 111 -8.58 8.26 5.24
N THR A 112 -9.18 7.32 5.95
CA THR A 112 -10.10 7.65 7.04
C THR A 112 -9.30 8.05 8.27
N PRO A 113 -9.45 9.30 8.78
CA PRO A 113 -8.79 9.67 10.02
C PRO A 113 -9.43 8.91 11.18
N LEU A 114 -8.63 8.14 11.87
CA LEU A 114 -9.05 7.42 13.06
C LEU A 114 -8.49 8.11 14.28
N ALA A 115 -9.31 8.28 15.30
CA ALA A 115 -8.88 8.84 16.56
C ALA A 115 -8.00 7.82 17.30
N GLY A 116 -6.87 8.29 17.85
CA GLY A 116 -6.01 7.46 18.69
C GLY A 116 -5.16 6.46 17.93
N LEU A 117 -4.92 5.30 18.56
CA LEU A 117 -3.96 4.30 18.10
C LEU A 117 -4.60 3.15 17.30
N MET A 118 -5.77 3.38 16.73
CA MET A 118 -6.46 2.33 15.98
C MET A 118 -5.85 2.14 14.60
N LEU A 119 -5.62 0.90 14.25
CA LEU A 119 -5.19 0.52 12.90
C LEU A 119 -6.36 0.69 11.92
N GLY A 120 -6.05 1.00 10.66
CA GLY A 120 -7.03 0.95 9.59
C GLY A 120 -7.58 -0.47 9.40
N SER A 121 -8.80 -0.57 8.87
CA SER A 121 -9.49 -1.85 8.71
C SER A 121 -8.71 -2.83 7.82
N VAL A 122 -8.09 -2.33 6.77
CA VAL A 122 -7.29 -3.16 5.85
C VAL A 122 -6.07 -3.72 6.57
N THR A 123 -5.31 -2.86 7.25
CA THR A 123 -4.10 -3.25 7.98
C THR A 123 -4.42 -4.25 9.08
N ASP A 124 -5.45 -3.98 9.87
CA ASP A 124 -5.87 -4.89 10.94
C ASP A 124 -6.20 -6.27 10.39
N ARG A 125 -6.98 -6.33 9.32
CA ARG A 125 -7.38 -7.60 8.73
C ARG A 125 -6.20 -8.33 8.08
N LEU A 126 -5.28 -7.62 7.45
CA LEU A 126 -4.06 -8.23 6.89
C LEU A 126 -3.24 -8.94 7.96
N LEU A 127 -3.12 -8.36 9.15
CA LEU A 127 -2.41 -8.98 10.27
C LEU A 127 -3.02 -10.32 10.68
N HIS A 128 -4.30 -10.52 10.41
CA HIS A 128 -5.00 -11.77 10.77
C HIS A 128 -4.95 -12.83 9.66
N ILE A 129 -4.86 -12.43 8.39
CA ILE A 129 -5.05 -13.37 7.27
C ILE A 129 -3.78 -13.66 6.45
N LEU A 130 -2.76 -12.80 6.51
CA LEU A 130 -1.54 -13.02 5.75
C LEU A 130 -0.67 -14.12 6.36
N HIS A 131 0.02 -14.85 5.49
CA HIS A 131 1.00 -15.88 5.88
C HIS A 131 2.42 -15.34 5.92
N CYS A 132 2.64 -14.09 5.54
CA CYS A 132 3.95 -13.44 5.61
C CYS A 132 3.89 -12.23 6.55
N PRO A 133 5.05 -11.72 6.98
CA PRO A 133 5.10 -10.51 7.82
C PRO A 133 4.44 -9.31 7.18
N VAL A 134 3.90 -8.43 8.02
CA VAL A 134 3.33 -7.15 7.62
C VAL A 134 4.12 -6.04 8.32
N LEU A 135 4.58 -5.07 7.54
CA LEU A 135 5.15 -3.85 8.07
C LEU A 135 4.08 -2.75 7.95
N ALA A 136 3.48 -2.41 9.07
CA ALA A 136 2.48 -1.35 9.16
C ALA A 136 3.19 -0.06 9.58
N VAL A 137 3.29 0.90 8.66
CA VAL A 137 4.06 2.12 8.86
C VAL A 137 3.13 3.23 9.34
N PRO A 138 3.37 3.82 10.52
CA PRO A 138 2.55 4.92 11.00
C PRO A 138 2.76 6.18 10.16
N GLN A 139 1.79 7.08 10.16
CA GLN A 139 1.95 8.37 9.50
C GLN A 139 3.09 9.14 10.16
N ALA A 140 3.81 9.91 9.35
CA ALA A 140 4.86 10.78 9.86
C ALA A 140 4.27 11.77 10.88
N ALA A 141 5.02 12.05 11.94
CA ALA A 141 4.63 13.07 12.91
C ALA A 141 4.50 14.43 12.20
N LYS A 142 3.51 15.23 12.62
CA LYS A 142 3.38 16.60 12.10
C LYS A 142 4.58 17.43 12.54
N PRO A 143 5.03 18.40 11.71
CA PRO A 143 6.09 19.31 12.12
C PRO A 143 5.76 19.97 13.47
N GLY A 144 6.71 19.94 14.39
CA GLY A 144 6.51 20.50 15.74
C GLY A 144 5.99 19.54 16.78
N GLN A 145 5.59 18.32 16.41
CA GLN A 145 5.26 17.26 17.36
C GLN A 145 6.51 16.42 17.61
N ALA A 146 7.15 16.67 18.72
CA ALA A 146 8.25 15.82 19.17
C ALA A 146 7.71 14.45 19.58
N SER A 147 8.25 13.42 19.00
CA SER A 147 7.94 12.07 19.39
C SER A 147 8.54 11.73 20.74
#